data_303f318fd12499cd1c5bd57a1d708d69
#
_entry.id   303f318fd12499cd1c5bd57a1d708d69
#
_cell.length_a   1.000
_cell.length_b   1.000
_cell.length_c   1.000
_cell.angle_alpha   90.00
_cell.angle_beta   90.00
_cell.angle_gamma   90.00
#
_symmetry.space_group_name_H-M   'P 1'
#
loop_
_entity.id
_entity.type
_entity.pdbx_description
1 polymer ?
#
loop_
_entity_poly.entity_id
_entity_poly.type
_entity_poly.pdbx_seq_one_letter_code
_entity_poly.pdbx_strand_id
1 'polypeptide(L)'
;VDIYHTFAKELVLKGLAYPCFCTEEELEAVRLQQEADKVLTGYYGKYAVCRDLSLETIEENLKAGKPYVLRLRSQGSPENEITFTDSIKGEIKLPENIHDVVLLKKDGIPTYHFAHAIDDHFMRTTTVVRGGEWLASVPIHYELFHVLGFKMPKYAHTAHLMKFDEETGGKRNILIHLFLFLL
;
A
#
# COMPACT_ATOMS: atom_id res chain seq x y z
N VAL A 1 -1.37 -15.61 9.93
CA VAL A 1 -2.26 -14.47 10.26
C VAL A 1 -1.75 -13.73 11.48
N ASP A 2 -1.39 -14.39 12.56
CA ASP A 2 -1.05 -13.78 13.86
C ASP A 2 0.12 -12.78 13.80
N ILE A 3 1.11 -13.05 12.95
CA ILE A 3 2.25 -12.15 12.78
C ILE A 3 1.82 -10.77 12.25
N TYR A 4 0.93 -10.72 11.26
CA TYR A 4 0.43 -9.46 10.71
C TYR A 4 -0.36 -8.68 11.76
N HIS A 5 -1.17 -9.37 12.57
CA HIS A 5 -1.91 -8.75 13.67
C HIS A 5 -0.99 -8.17 14.74
N THR A 6 0.14 -8.83 15.01
CA THR A 6 1.15 -8.33 15.97
C THR A 6 1.71 -7.00 15.51
N PHE A 7 2.18 -6.91 14.25
CA PHE A 7 2.71 -5.67 13.71
C PHE A 7 1.64 -4.60 13.51
N ALA A 8 0.42 -4.99 13.12
CA ALA A 8 -0.70 -4.07 13.04
C ALA A 8 -1.02 -3.41 14.39
N LYS A 9 -1.05 -4.19 15.48
CA LYS A 9 -1.22 -3.68 16.85
C LYS A 9 -0.09 -2.74 17.26
N GLU A 10 1.15 -3.08 16.91
CA GLU A 10 2.30 -2.21 17.19
C GLU A 10 2.16 -0.86 16.49
N LEU A 11 1.74 -0.85 15.22
CA LEU A 11 1.50 0.40 14.50
C LEU A 11 0.36 1.22 15.12
N VAL A 12 -0.71 0.57 15.60
CA VAL A 12 -1.79 1.28 16.34
C VAL A 12 -1.26 1.90 17.62
N LEU A 13 -0.46 1.16 18.41
CA LEU A 13 0.15 1.66 19.65
C LEU A 13 1.08 2.86 19.40
N LYS A 14 1.75 2.90 18.26
CA LYS A 14 2.60 4.01 17.82
C LYS A 14 1.81 5.18 17.21
N GLY A 15 0.49 5.07 17.08
CA GLY A 15 -0.34 6.07 16.39
C GLY A 15 -0.15 6.11 14.87
N LEU A 16 0.48 5.09 14.29
CA LEU A 16 0.76 4.95 12.85
C LEU A 16 -0.29 4.14 12.10
N ALA A 17 -1.30 3.63 12.78
CA ALA A 17 -2.46 2.99 12.18
C ALA A 17 -3.72 3.28 12.98
N TYR A 18 -4.87 3.20 12.32
CA TYR A 18 -6.17 3.50 12.92
C TYR A 18 -7.31 2.72 12.26
N PRO A 19 -8.42 2.44 12.98
CA PRO A 19 -9.59 1.79 12.42
C PRO A 19 -10.39 2.77 11.55
N CYS A 20 -10.80 2.30 10.37
CA CYS A 20 -11.66 3.03 9.45
C CYS A 20 -12.98 2.28 9.30
N PHE A 21 -14.09 2.94 9.64
CA PHE A 21 -15.45 2.40 9.67
C PHE A 21 -16.27 2.77 8.43
N CYS A 22 -15.66 3.43 7.45
CA CYS A 22 -16.35 3.86 6.23
C CYS A 22 -16.97 2.66 5.48
N THR A 23 -18.20 2.88 4.99
CA THR A 23 -18.87 1.97 4.07
C THR A 23 -18.33 2.14 2.64
N GLU A 24 -18.69 1.23 1.75
CA GLU A 24 -18.31 1.33 0.33
C GLU A 24 -18.97 2.54 -0.33
N GLU A 25 -20.22 2.84 0.05
CA GLU A 25 -20.97 4.01 -0.44
C GLU A 25 -20.32 5.32 -0.02
N GLU A 26 -19.85 5.42 1.24
CA GLU A 26 -19.14 6.60 1.75
C GLU A 26 -17.81 6.79 1.02
N LEU A 27 -17.06 5.72 0.79
CA LEU A 27 -15.80 5.78 0.04
C LEU A 27 -16.02 6.17 -1.42
N GLU A 28 -17.09 5.67 -2.04
CA GLU A 28 -17.45 6.04 -3.41
C GLU A 28 -17.87 7.51 -3.51
N ALA A 29 -18.64 8.01 -2.54
CA ALA A 29 -19.02 9.43 -2.48
C ALA A 29 -17.78 10.33 -2.36
N VAL A 30 -16.79 9.95 -1.54
CA VAL A 30 -15.50 10.65 -1.44
C VAL A 30 -14.76 10.64 -2.79
N ARG A 31 -14.71 9.49 -3.47
CA ARG A 31 -14.07 9.37 -4.79
C ARG A 31 -14.71 10.31 -5.82
N LEU A 32 -16.04 10.31 -5.91
CA LEU A 32 -16.77 11.18 -6.83
C LEU A 32 -16.53 12.66 -6.53
N GLN A 33 -16.47 13.04 -5.25
CA GLN A 33 -16.14 14.41 -4.86
C GLN A 33 -14.72 14.79 -5.28
N GLN A 34 -13.74 13.90 -5.09
CA GLN A 34 -12.35 14.14 -5.51
C GLN A 34 -12.23 14.30 -7.03
N GLU A 35 -12.98 13.50 -7.80
CA GLU A 35 -13.03 13.61 -9.27
C GLU A 35 -13.63 14.96 -9.70
N ALA A 36 -14.71 15.39 -9.04
CA ALA A 36 -15.32 16.69 -9.30
C ALA A 36 -14.37 17.86 -8.96
N ASP A 37 -13.63 17.72 -7.86
CA ASP A 37 -12.63 18.70 -7.43
C ASP A 37 -11.33 18.63 -8.25
N LYS A 38 -11.19 17.64 -9.14
CA LYS A 38 -9.99 17.38 -9.96
C LYS A 38 -8.72 17.20 -9.13
N VAL A 39 -8.84 16.55 -8.00
CA VAL A 39 -7.72 16.18 -7.13
C VAL A 39 -7.43 14.69 -7.20
N LEU A 40 -6.28 14.28 -6.69
CA LEU A 40 -5.90 12.86 -6.63
C LEU A 40 -6.95 12.07 -5.85
N THR A 41 -7.44 10.98 -6.42
CA THR A 41 -8.38 10.09 -5.77
C THR A 41 -7.69 9.19 -4.75
N GLY A 42 -8.33 8.95 -3.60
CA GLY A 42 -7.81 8.08 -2.56
C GLY A 42 -8.19 8.52 -1.15
N TYR A 43 -7.71 7.80 -0.16
CA TYR A 43 -8.04 8.06 1.24
C TYR A 43 -6.86 8.76 1.94
N TYR A 44 -6.92 10.08 2.05
CA TYR A 44 -5.85 10.92 2.60
C TYR A 44 -6.36 12.31 3.02
N GLY A 45 -5.60 12.98 3.87
CA GLY A 45 -5.86 14.36 4.30
C GLY A 45 -7.31 14.56 4.77
N LYS A 46 -7.98 15.62 4.29
CA LYS A 46 -9.38 15.93 4.63
C LYS A 46 -10.39 14.88 4.18
N TYR A 47 -10.01 14.03 3.22
CA TYR A 47 -10.86 12.95 2.71
C TYR A 47 -10.75 11.67 3.53
N ALA A 48 -9.82 11.60 4.48
CA ALA A 48 -9.63 10.46 5.38
C ALA A 48 -10.45 10.68 6.67
N VAL A 49 -11.79 10.68 6.56
CA VAL A 49 -12.73 11.07 7.61
C VAL A 49 -12.59 10.30 8.93
N CYS A 50 -12.08 9.07 8.92
CA CYS A 50 -11.85 8.30 10.15
C CYS A 50 -10.46 8.54 10.76
N ARG A 51 -9.57 9.28 10.08
CA ARG A 51 -8.18 9.46 10.49
C ARG A 51 -8.04 10.10 11.87
N ASP A 52 -8.90 11.07 12.16
CA ASP A 52 -8.82 11.89 13.36
C ASP A 52 -10.07 11.75 14.25
N LEU A 53 -10.73 10.57 14.22
CA LEU A 53 -11.79 10.24 15.15
C LEU A 53 -11.27 10.24 16.59
N SER A 54 -12.09 10.73 17.52
CA SER A 54 -11.77 10.65 18.95
C SER A 54 -11.75 9.21 19.45
N LEU A 55 -11.02 8.96 20.52
CA LEU A 55 -10.97 7.62 21.13
C LEU A 55 -12.37 7.17 21.58
N GLU A 56 -13.19 8.08 22.10
CA GLU A 56 -14.57 7.80 22.50
C GLU A 56 -15.39 7.28 21.31
N THR A 57 -15.33 7.98 20.17
CA THR A 57 -16.05 7.59 18.95
C THR A 57 -15.55 6.24 18.42
N ILE A 58 -14.23 5.99 18.47
CA ILE A 58 -13.67 4.70 18.10
C ILE A 58 -14.20 3.59 19.01
N GLU A 59 -14.17 3.79 20.33
CA GLU A 59 -14.69 2.82 21.30
C GLU A 59 -16.19 2.55 21.12
N GLU A 60 -17.00 3.59 20.90
CA GLU A 60 -18.43 3.44 20.62
C GLU A 60 -18.67 2.59 19.38
N ASN A 61 -17.96 2.87 18.29
CA ASN A 61 -18.09 2.11 17.06
C ASN A 61 -17.67 0.63 17.23
N LEU A 62 -16.58 0.38 17.98
CA LEU A 62 -16.13 -0.97 18.28
C LEU A 62 -17.12 -1.72 19.19
N LYS A 63 -17.65 -1.07 20.24
CA LYS A 63 -18.69 -1.63 21.13
C LYS A 63 -19.99 -1.94 20.39
N ALA A 64 -20.33 -1.11 19.39
CA ALA A 64 -21.49 -1.32 18.52
C ALA A 64 -21.24 -2.44 17.47
N GLY A 65 -20.06 -3.05 17.42
CA GLY A 65 -19.73 -4.11 16.48
C GLY A 65 -19.64 -3.65 15.02
N LYS A 66 -19.40 -2.36 14.78
CA LYS A 66 -19.26 -1.85 13.40
C LYS A 66 -18.06 -2.51 12.73
N PRO A 67 -18.23 -3.02 11.50
CA PRO A 67 -17.10 -3.58 10.75
C PRO A 67 -16.10 -2.46 10.40
N TYR A 68 -14.82 -2.77 10.46
CA TYR A 68 -13.77 -1.81 10.14
C TYR A 68 -12.62 -2.47 9.38
N VAL A 69 -11.85 -1.66 8.68
CA VAL A 69 -10.53 -2.00 8.17
C VAL A 69 -9.48 -1.26 8.98
N LEU A 70 -8.26 -1.80 9.08
CA LEU A 70 -7.16 -1.05 9.67
C LEU A 70 -6.39 -0.34 8.56
N ARG A 71 -6.18 0.98 8.70
CA ARG A 71 -5.42 1.79 7.75
C ARG A 71 -4.11 2.28 8.34
N LEU A 72 -3.10 2.39 7.49
CA LEU A 72 -1.89 3.15 7.77
C LEU A 72 -2.28 4.63 7.98
N ARG A 73 -1.66 5.28 8.94
CA ARG A 73 -1.65 6.74 9.03
C ARG A 73 -0.40 7.23 8.30
N SER A 74 -0.51 7.48 7.01
CA SER A 74 0.63 7.92 6.20
C SER A 74 1.25 9.20 6.76
N GLN A 75 2.56 9.24 6.77
CA GLN A 75 3.37 10.36 7.25
C GLN A 75 3.95 11.19 6.09
N GLY A 76 3.70 10.76 4.86
CA GLY A 76 4.25 11.43 3.68
C GLY A 76 3.58 12.76 3.36
N SER A 77 4.29 13.57 2.61
CA SER A 77 3.82 14.86 2.09
C SER A 77 3.85 14.86 0.56
N PRO A 78 2.85 15.48 -0.09
CA PRO A 78 2.85 15.60 -1.55
C PRO A 78 3.98 16.47 -2.09
N GLU A 79 4.64 17.24 -1.22
CA GLU A 79 5.76 18.15 -1.58
C GLU A 79 7.11 17.43 -1.51
N ASN A 80 7.15 16.25 -0.93
CA ASN A 80 8.37 15.48 -0.73
C ASN A 80 8.51 14.36 -1.76
N GLU A 81 9.75 13.95 -1.99
CA GLU A 81 10.11 12.84 -2.85
C GLU A 81 10.97 11.82 -2.11
N ILE A 82 10.77 10.56 -2.42
CA ILE A 82 11.71 9.48 -2.08
C ILE A 82 12.67 9.26 -3.24
N THR A 83 13.91 8.97 -2.92
CA THR A 83 14.91 8.51 -3.90
C THR A 83 15.29 7.08 -3.56
N PHE A 84 15.22 6.19 -4.53
CA PHE A 84 15.69 4.82 -4.37
C PHE A 84 16.41 4.33 -5.62
N THR A 85 17.26 3.31 -5.47
CA THR A 85 18.00 2.72 -6.58
C THR A 85 17.33 1.42 -7.00
N ASP A 86 16.76 1.41 -8.21
CA ASP A 86 16.29 0.19 -8.87
C ASP A 86 17.46 -0.49 -9.57
N SER A 87 17.57 -1.83 -9.43
CA SER A 87 18.70 -2.59 -9.97
C SER A 87 18.75 -2.63 -11.51
N ILE A 88 17.63 -2.31 -12.18
CA ILE A 88 17.53 -2.29 -13.65
C ILE A 88 17.45 -0.86 -14.17
N LYS A 89 16.64 -0.02 -13.53
CA LYS A 89 16.33 1.34 -14.01
C LYS A 89 17.26 2.41 -13.44
N GLY A 90 18.12 2.08 -12.46
CA GLY A 90 18.99 3.04 -11.80
C GLY A 90 18.28 3.87 -10.74
N GLU A 91 18.77 5.08 -10.51
CA GLU A 91 18.18 6.01 -9.53
C GLU A 91 16.83 6.52 -10.02
N ILE A 92 15.81 6.42 -9.15
CA ILE A 92 14.44 6.85 -9.41
C ILE A 92 13.98 7.74 -8.27
N LYS A 93 13.32 8.84 -8.63
CA LYS A 93 12.62 9.73 -7.71
C LYS A 93 11.11 9.57 -7.89
N LEU A 94 10.40 9.41 -6.79
CA LEU A 94 8.95 9.30 -6.75
C LEU A 94 8.40 10.17 -5.61
N PRO A 95 7.17 10.70 -5.73
CA PRO A 95 6.54 11.39 -4.61
C PRO A 95 6.37 10.43 -3.44
N GLU A 96 6.41 10.96 -2.22
CA GLU A 96 6.06 10.19 -1.03
C GLU A 96 4.62 9.66 -1.10
N ASN A 97 4.37 8.56 -0.39
CA ASN A 97 3.00 8.08 -0.22
C ASN A 97 2.23 9.01 0.72
N ILE A 98 1.07 9.47 0.27
CA ILE A 98 0.15 10.27 1.09
C ILE A 98 -1.13 9.51 1.44
N HIS A 99 -1.33 8.32 0.88
CA HIS A 99 -2.54 7.54 1.06
C HIS A 99 -2.50 6.71 2.34
N ASP A 100 -3.58 6.78 3.10
CA ASP A 100 -3.81 5.89 4.24
C ASP A 100 -4.30 4.53 3.73
N VAL A 101 -3.34 3.74 3.23
CA VAL A 101 -3.64 2.43 2.64
C VAL A 101 -4.18 1.46 3.68
N VAL A 102 -5.04 0.54 3.24
CA VAL A 102 -5.56 -0.52 4.12
C VAL A 102 -4.42 -1.51 4.42
N LEU A 103 -4.18 -1.76 5.70
CA LEU A 103 -3.24 -2.77 6.20
C LEU A 103 -3.94 -4.12 6.38
N LEU A 104 -5.04 -4.12 7.15
CA LEU A 104 -5.88 -5.29 7.38
C LEU A 104 -7.29 -5.04 6.88
N LYS A 105 -7.84 -6.01 6.16
CA LYS A 105 -9.22 -6.00 5.69
C LYS A 105 -10.20 -6.32 6.83
N LYS A 106 -11.51 -6.20 6.58
CA LYS A 106 -12.58 -6.48 7.55
C LYS A 106 -12.52 -7.91 8.14
N ASP A 107 -12.01 -8.86 7.37
CA ASP A 107 -11.80 -10.26 7.77
C ASP A 107 -10.48 -10.50 8.53
N GLY A 108 -9.70 -9.46 8.79
CA GLY A 108 -8.40 -9.53 9.45
C GLY A 108 -7.26 -10.00 8.56
N ILE A 109 -7.52 -10.27 7.27
CA ILE A 109 -6.48 -10.68 6.32
C ILE A 109 -5.70 -9.43 5.86
N PRO A 110 -4.35 -9.47 5.81
CA PRO A 110 -3.55 -8.36 5.35
C PRO A 110 -3.79 -8.07 3.86
N THR A 111 -3.63 -6.81 3.48
CA THR A 111 -3.49 -6.45 2.07
C THR A 111 -2.12 -6.85 1.55
N TYR A 112 -1.99 -6.92 0.23
CA TYR A 112 -0.72 -7.24 -0.42
C TYR A 112 0.43 -6.34 0.06
N HIS A 113 0.21 -5.03 0.14
CA HIS A 113 1.25 -4.09 0.53
C HIS A 113 1.79 -4.35 1.93
N PHE A 114 0.91 -4.64 2.88
CA PHE A 114 1.30 -4.92 4.26
C PHE A 114 1.96 -6.29 4.41
N ALA A 115 1.38 -7.32 3.75
CA ALA A 115 1.96 -8.66 3.73
C ALA A 115 3.36 -8.63 3.11
N HIS A 116 3.55 -7.95 1.97
CA HIS A 116 4.83 -7.81 1.29
C HIS A 116 5.94 -7.31 2.23
N ALA A 117 5.68 -6.24 2.99
CA ALA A 117 6.70 -5.69 3.89
C ALA A 117 7.09 -6.66 5.02
N ILE A 118 6.11 -7.38 5.59
CA ILE A 118 6.31 -8.30 6.70
C ILE A 118 6.95 -9.61 6.21
N ASP A 119 6.40 -10.21 5.15
CA ASP A 119 6.87 -11.49 4.63
C ASP A 119 8.30 -11.37 4.12
N ASP A 120 8.60 -10.35 3.34
CA ASP A 120 9.94 -10.12 2.81
C ASP A 120 10.98 -9.91 3.92
N HIS A 121 10.60 -9.22 5.00
CA HIS A 121 11.48 -9.08 6.16
C HIS A 121 11.78 -10.43 6.81
N PHE A 122 10.76 -11.25 7.12
CA PHE A 122 10.92 -12.52 7.82
C PHE A 122 11.52 -13.61 6.93
N MET A 123 11.21 -13.60 5.64
CA MET A 123 11.82 -14.48 4.65
C MET A 123 13.24 -14.05 4.25
N ARG A 124 13.71 -12.90 4.78
CA ARG A 124 15.03 -12.32 4.48
C ARG A 124 15.25 -12.08 2.99
N THR A 125 14.19 -11.68 2.31
CA THR A 125 14.25 -11.35 0.88
C THR A 125 15.26 -10.24 0.65
N THR A 126 16.24 -10.50 -0.20
CA THR A 126 17.30 -9.53 -0.53
C THR A 126 16.97 -8.68 -1.74
N THR A 127 16.25 -9.27 -2.69
CA THR A 127 15.91 -8.63 -3.96
C THR A 127 14.51 -9.04 -4.43
N VAL A 128 13.69 -8.07 -4.77
CA VAL A 128 12.35 -8.25 -5.35
C VAL A 128 12.42 -7.94 -6.84
N VAL A 129 12.13 -8.95 -7.68
CA VAL A 129 12.03 -8.79 -9.12
C VAL A 129 10.56 -8.83 -9.53
N ARG A 130 10.08 -7.78 -10.18
CA ARG A 130 8.67 -7.66 -10.57
C ARG A 130 8.48 -6.77 -11.81
N GLY A 131 7.28 -6.75 -12.38
CA GLY A 131 6.97 -5.92 -13.53
C GLY A 131 6.99 -4.43 -13.23
N GLY A 132 7.22 -3.62 -14.24
CA GLY A 132 7.33 -2.16 -14.13
C GLY A 132 6.05 -1.47 -13.65
N GLU A 133 4.88 -2.13 -13.78
CA GLU A 133 3.59 -1.65 -13.27
C GLU A 133 3.57 -1.47 -11.75
N TRP A 134 4.42 -2.20 -11.03
CA TRP A 134 4.54 -2.09 -9.57
C TRP A 134 5.38 -0.91 -9.10
N LEU A 135 5.98 -0.17 -10.02
CA LEU A 135 6.81 1.00 -9.67
C LEU A 135 6.01 2.04 -8.89
N ALA A 136 4.75 2.26 -9.27
CA ALA A 136 3.85 3.19 -8.59
C ALA A 136 3.54 2.79 -7.13
N SER A 137 3.76 1.54 -6.74
CA SER A 137 3.56 1.06 -5.36
C SER A 137 4.80 1.20 -4.48
N VAL A 138 5.95 1.57 -5.05
CA VAL A 138 7.21 1.70 -4.28
C VAL A 138 7.10 2.71 -3.14
N PRO A 139 6.46 3.89 -3.29
CA PRO A 139 6.31 4.83 -2.18
C PRO A 139 5.57 4.23 -0.97
N ILE A 140 4.52 3.43 -1.23
CA ILE A 140 3.77 2.73 -0.17
C ILE A 140 4.67 1.72 0.55
N HIS A 141 5.43 0.92 -0.20
CA HIS A 141 6.33 -0.07 0.37
C HIS A 141 7.48 0.59 1.13
N TYR A 142 8.04 1.67 0.58
CA TYR A 142 9.09 2.46 1.24
C TYR A 142 8.62 2.94 2.62
N GLU A 143 7.44 3.53 2.70
CA GLU A 143 6.86 3.99 3.97
C GLU A 143 6.61 2.81 4.92
N LEU A 144 6.02 1.69 4.42
CA LEU A 144 5.75 0.52 5.25
C LEU A 144 7.02 -0.09 5.86
N PHE A 145 8.08 -0.27 5.07
CA PHE A 145 9.36 -0.75 5.60
C PHE A 145 9.93 0.20 6.65
N HIS A 146 9.79 1.51 6.43
CA HIS A 146 10.27 2.53 7.37
C HIS A 146 9.51 2.51 8.71
N VAL A 147 8.17 2.55 8.68
CA VAL A 147 7.35 2.59 9.91
C VAL A 147 7.41 1.27 10.70
N LEU A 148 7.67 0.15 10.03
CA LEU A 148 7.90 -1.15 10.66
C LEU A 148 9.32 -1.30 11.20
N GLY A 149 10.25 -0.40 10.86
CA GLY A 149 11.66 -0.49 11.24
C GLY A 149 12.41 -1.60 10.50
N PHE A 150 11.94 -1.99 9.32
CA PHE A 150 12.51 -3.07 8.51
C PHE A 150 13.45 -2.53 7.44
N LYS A 151 14.46 -3.32 7.09
CA LYS A 151 15.33 -3.00 5.96
C LYS A 151 14.60 -3.33 4.65
N MET A 152 14.44 -2.33 3.80
CA MET A 152 13.86 -2.49 2.47
C MET A 152 14.75 -3.36 1.58
N PRO A 153 14.21 -4.36 0.86
CA PRO A 153 14.97 -5.14 -0.14
C PRO A 153 15.37 -4.28 -1.33
N LYS A 154 16.29 -4.77 -2.15
CA LYS A 154 16.55 -4.17 -3.46
C LYS A 154 15.37 -4.48 -4.39
N TYR A 155 15.07 -3.55 -5.29
CA TYR A 155 14.05 -3.77 -6.33
C TYR A 155 14.68 -3.83 -7.71
N ALA A 156 14.08 -4.64 -8.57
CA ALA A 156 14.42 -4.76 -9.98
C ALA A 156 13.10 -4.79 -10.78
N HIS A 157 12.72 -3.65 -11.35
CA HIS A 157 11.49 -3.52 -12.13
C HIS A 157 11.76 -3.79 -13.60
N THR A 158 11.31 -4.97 -14.09
CA THR A 158 11.50 -5.42 -15.47
C THR A 158 10.45 -4.80 -16.40
N ALA A 159 10.76 -4.78 -17.70
CA ALA A 159 9.75 -4.55 -18.73
C ALA A 159 8.77 -5.74 -18.79
N HIS A 160 7.56 -5.48 -19.25
CA HIS A 160 6.60 -6.55 -19.52
C HIS A 160 7.11 -7.49 -20.60
N LEU A 161 6.92 -8.80 -20.39
CA LEU A 161 7.13 -9.77 -21.46
C LEU A 161 5.98 -9.64 -22.46
N MET A 162 6.33 -9.42 -23.72
CA MET A 162 5.38 -9.25 -24.81
C MET A 162 5.40 -10.48 -25.69
N LYS A 163 4.25 -11.09 -25.98
CA LYS A 163 4.12 -12.07 -27.04
C LYS A 163 3.75 -11.34 -28.32
N PHE A 164 4.45 -11.63 -29.38
CA PHE A 164 4.06 -11.20 -30.71
C PHE A 164 2.93 -12.11 -31.21
N ASP A 165 1.83 -11.51 -31.63
CA ASP A 165 0.70 -12.23 -32.21
C ASP A 165 0.91 -12.21 -33.73
N GLU A 166 1.24 -13.36 -34.30
CA GLU A 166 1.54 -13.50 -35.72
C GLU A 166 0.31 -13.27 -36.62
N GLU A 167 -0.92 -13.50 -36.10
CA GLU A 167 -2.15 -13.33 -36.87
C GLU A 167 -2.58 -11.86 -36.94
N THR A 168 -2.41 -11.10 -35.89
CA THR A 168 -2.86 -9.70 -35.81
C THR A 168 -1.74 -8.69 -36.00
N GLY A 169 -0.49 -9.11 -36.04
CA GLY A 169 0.70 -8.24 -36.08
C GLY A 169 0.88 -7.37 -34.83
N GLY A 170 0.07 -7.62 -33.80
CA GLY A 170 0.05 -6.86 -32.55
C GLY A 170 0.92 -7.48 -31.46
N LYS A 171 1.30 -6.64 -30.49
CA LYS A 171 1.96 -7.10 -29.27
C LYS A 171 0.93 -7.27 -28.16
N ARG A 172 0.83 -8.47 -27.59
CA ARG A 172 0.01 -8.72 -26.39
C ARG A 172 0.91 -8.84 -25.16
N ASN A 173 0.53 -8.17 -24.08
CA ASN A 173 1.19 -8.35 -22.79
C ASN A 173 0.92 -9.78 -22.30
N ILE A 174 1.99 -10.51 -21.99
CA ILE A 174 1.88 -11.74 -21.22
C ILE A 174 1.93 -11.33 -19.76
N LEU A 175 0.80 -11.41 -19.06
CA LEU A 175 0.75 -11.29 -17.60
C LEU A 175 1.37 -12.56 -17.01
N ILE A 176 2.70 -12.58 -16.91
CA ILE A 176 3.38 -13.60 -16.13
C ILE A 176 3.63 -12.99 -14.77
N HIS A 177 2.85 -13.40 -13.76
CA HIS A 177 3.23 -13.22 -12.37
C HIS A 177 4.40 -14.17 -12.08
N LEU A 178 5.58 -13.79 -12.51
CA LEU A 178 6.79 -14.51 -12.17
C LEU A 178 7.26 -14.01 -10.81
N PHE A 179 6.77 -14.63 -9.74
CA PHE A 179 7.41 -14.55 -8.44
C PHE A 179 8.65 -15.43 -8.46
N LEU A 180 9.77 -14.90 -8.92
CA LEU A 180 11.07 -15.55 -8.73
C LEU A 180 11.61 -15.08 -7.37
N PHE A 181 11.43 -15.91 -6.36
CA PHE A 181 12.19 -15.82 -5.12
C PHE A 181 13.58 -16.38 -5.40
N LEU A 182 14.57 -15.52 -5.54
CA LEU A 182 15.95 -15.90 -5.44
C LEU A 182 16.35 -15.86 -3.96
N LEU A 183 16.48 -17.03 -3.37
CA LEU A 183 17.08 -17.26 -2.05
C LEU A 183 18.55 -16.86 -2.05
#